data_5894a6aff6a7e74fe967cb1b838b0a96
#
_entry.id   5894a6aff6a7e74fe967cb1b838b0a96
#
_cell.length_a   1.000
_cell.length_b   1.000
_cell.length_c   1.000
_cell.angle_alpha   90.00
_cell.angle_beta   90.00
_cell.angle_gamma   90.00
#
_symmetry.space_group_name_H-M   'P 1'
#
loop_
_entity.id
_entity.type
_entity.pdbx_description
1 polymer ?
#
loop_
_entity_poly.entity_id
_entity_poly.type
_entity_poly.pdbx_seq_one_letter_code
_entity_poly.pdbx_strand_id
1 'polypeptide(L)'
;SAIFDAFKRKEVYGTSGPRFIVRFFVGDNLDQNLCNNPDNVSYAYANATPMGGTIKSQSLAQPSIFISASADSANKKQFLEKLQVVKGVVRKGELITSVYDVKVSEAESKLDLSNCEVTGPGKKSMCTVWNDPDFDKAENAYYYVRVVANKSCRWSHDLCTKNPGYCDTDSKVAVPKFIQERAWTSPIWLETT
;
A
#
# COMPACT_ATOMS: atom_id res chain seq x y z
N SER A 1 10.82 23.66 5.63
CA SER A 1 11.65 22.46 5.67
C SER A 1 11.08 21.42 4.73
N ALA A 2 11.90 20.47 4.24
CA ALA A 2 11.46 19.44 3.29
C ALA A 2 10.25 18.63 3.77
N ILE A 3 10.16 18.32 5.07
CA ILE A 3 9.03 17.61 5.68
C ILE A 3 7.76 18.46 5.59
N PHE A 4 7.82 19.72 5.98
CA PHE A 4 6.66 20.62 5.90
C PHE A 4 6.17 20.78 4.47
N ASP A 5 7.10 20.88 3.51
CA ASP A 5 6.77 21.02 2.08
C ASP A 5 6.11 19.73 1.54
N ALA A 6 6.55 18.54 1.99
CA ALA A 6 5.91 17.28 1.65
C ALA A 6 4.47 17.21 2.20
N PHE A 7 4.24 17.60 3.46
CA PHE A 7 2.89 17.70 4.02
C PHE A 7 2.01 18.68 3.25
N LYS A 8 2.55 19.84 2.88
CA LYS A 8 1.82 20.84 2.10
C LYS A 8 1.41 20.35 0.72
N ARG A 9 2.27 19.54 0.07
CA ARG A 9 1.95 18.86 -1.19
C ARG A 9 1.12 17.58 -1.02
N LYS A 10 0.83 17.17 0.23
CA LYS A 10 0.16 15.89 0.56
C LYS A 10 0.96 14.67 0.06
N GLU A 11 2.24 14.81 -0.23
CA GLU A 11 3.13 13.73 -0.67
C GLU A 11 3.62 12.94 0.54
N VAL A 12 2.69 12.25 1.16
CA VAL A 12 2.89 11.53 2.43
C VAL A 12 2.12 10.21 2.44
N TYR A 13 2.54 9.30 3.30
CA TYR A 13 1.82 8.06 3.56
C TYR A 13 1.91 7.71 5.06
N GLY A 14 0.97 6.91 5.54
CA GLY A 14 0.95 6.40 6.90
C GLY A 14 1.20 4.91 6.94
N THR A 15 1.73 4.41 8.06
CA THR A 15 1.89 2.97 8.32
C THR A 15 1.27 2.61 9.66
N SER A 16 0.91 1.33 9.82
CA SER A 16 0.38 0.81 11.09
C SER A 16 1.46 0.48 12.13
N GLY A 17 2.73 0.80 11.85
CA GLY A 17 3.85 0.59 12.77
C GLY A 17 5.18 0.43 12.05
N PRO A 18 5.33 -0.57 11.16
CA PRO A 18 6.58 -0.80 10.44
C PRO A 18 6.96 0.33 9.51
N ARG A 19 8.25 0.51 9.30
CA ARG A 19 8.83 1.53 8.42
C ARG A 19 8.86 1.06 6.96
N PHE A 20 7.68 0.86 6.37
CA PHE A 20 7.59 0.62 4.93
C PHE A 20 8.10 1.83 4.15
N ILE A 21 8.69 1.57 2.98
CA ILE A 21 8.95 2.60 1.98
C ILE A 21 7.92 2.41 0.87
N VAL A 22 7.16 3.45 0.54
CA VAL A 22 6.13 3.38 -0.50
C VAL A 22 6.32 4.52 -1.49
N ARG A 23 6.23 4.19 -2.77
CA ARG A 23 6.18 5.13 -3.90
C ARG A 23 4.93 4.85 -4.71
N PHE A 24 4.18 5.88 -5.02
CA PHE A 24 2.94 5.79 -5.77
C PHE A 24 2.79 6.99 -6.70
N PHE A 25 2.60 6.69 -7.99
CA PHE A 25 2.45 7.68 -9.06
C PHE A 25 1.35 7.25 -10.02
N VAL A 26 0.70 8.24 -10.63
CA VAL A 26 -0.24 8.04 -11.74
C VAL A 26 0.24 8.86 -12.92
N GLY A 27 0.39 8.22 -14.06
CA GLY A 27 0.76 8.84 -15.34
C GLY A 27 -0.11 8.33 -16.48
N ASP A 28 0.18 8.78 -17.69
CA ASP A 28 -0.46 8.28 -18.90
C ASP A 28 0.47 7.30 -19.61
N ASN A 29 -0.02 6.08 -19.88
CA ASN A 29 0.72 5.05 -20.65
C ASN A 29 2.18 4.82 -20.15
N LEU A 30 2.38 4.68 -18.84
CA LEU A 30 3.70 4.37 -18.30
C LEU A 30 4.19 3.00 -18.79
N ASP A 31 5.51 2.88 -19.01
CA ASP A 31 6.13 1.64 -19.43
C ASP A 31 5.85 0.51 -18.42
N GLN A 32 5.30 -0.61 -18.92
CA GLN A 32 5.00 -1.79 -18.08
C GLN A 32 6.27 -2.42 -17.49
N ASN A 33 7.44 -2.18 -18.10
CA ASN A 33 8.74 -2.63 -17.62
C ASN A 33 9.43 -1.64 -16.66
N LEU A 34 8.76 -0.55 -16.27
CA LEU A 34 9.34 0.49 -15.43
C LEU A 34 9.96 -0.06 -14.12
N CYS A 35 9.41 -1.14 -13.59
CA CYS A 35 9.96 -1.81 -12.41
C CYS A 35 11.39 -2.36 -12.60
N ASN A 36 11.81 -2.61 -13.84
CA ASN A 36 13.15 -3.11 -14.16
C ASN A 36 14.16 -1.96 -14.39
N ASN A 37 13.68 -0.72 -14.44
CA ASN A 37 14.54 0.44 -14.59
C ASN A 37 15.16 0.80 -13.22
N PRO A 38 16.47 0.87 -13.06
CA PRO A 38 17.11 1.29 -11.81
C PRO A 38 16.74 2.72 -11.40
N ASP A 39 16.43 3.59 -12.37
CA ASP A 39 16.05 4.98 -12.16
C ASP A 39 14.51 5.18 -12.17
N ASN A 40 13.75 4.13 -11.91
CA ASN A 40 12.28 4.13 -12.00
C ASN A 40 11.60 5.27 -11.21
N VAL A 41 12.10 5.60 -10.02
CA VAL A 41 11.55 6.67 -9.19
C VAL A 41 11.81 8.04 -9.82
N SER A 42 13.02 8.28 -10.30
CA SER A 42 13.36 9.54 -11.00
C SER A 42 12.54 9.70 -12.29
N TYR A 43 12.40 8.59 -13.04
CA TYR A 43 11.54 8.56 -14.23
C TYR A 43 10.08 8.88 -13.87
N ALA A 44 9.55 8.28 -12.79
CA ALA A 44 8.18 8.50 -12.35
C ALA A 44 7.94 9.97 -11.93
N TYR A 45 8.89 10.60 -11.24
CA TYR A 45 8.78 12.03 -10.92
C TYR A 45 8.77 12.93 -12.16
N ALA A 46 9.48 12.55 -13.23
CA ALA A 46 9.54 13.32 -14.48
C ALA A 46 8.30 13.14 -15.37
N ASN A 47 7.61 11.98 -15.28
CA ASN A 47 6.58 11.58 -16.25
C ASN A 47 5.20 11.27 -15.63
N ALA A 48 5.06 11.40 -14.32
CA ALA A 48 3.84 11.05 -13.61
C ALA A 48 3.60 11.96 -12.39
N THR A 49 2.40 11.97 -11.89
CA THR A 49 2.01 12.73 -10.70
C THR A 49 2.20 11.86 -9.47
N PRO A 50 2.94 12.32 -8.44
CA PRO A 50 3.11 11.61 -7.19
C PRO A 50 1.85 11.64 -6.32
N MET A 51 1.79 10.78 -5.29
CA MET A 51 0.75 10.79 -4.27
C MET A 51 0.49 12.20 -3.72
N GLY A 52 -0.78 12.52 -3.49
CA GLY A 52 -1.22 13.85 -3.03
C GLY A 52 -1.53 14.83 -4.16
N GLY A 53 -1.16 14.51 -5.39
CA GLY A 53 -1.39 15.36 -6.55
C GLY A 53 -2.79 15.24 -7.17
N THR A 54 -3.06 16.09 -8.14
CA THR A 54 -4.31 16.12 -8.92
C THR A 54 -3.96 16.09 -10.41
N ILE A 55 -4.73 15.35 -11.19
CA ILE A 55 -4.59 15.20 -12.64
C ILE A 55 -5.93 15.54 -13.28
N LYS A 56 -5.93 16.22 -14.40
CA LYS A 56 -7.12 16.36 -15.23
C LYS A 56 -7.37 15.04 -15.97
N SER A 57 -8.51 14.40 -15.72
CA SER A 57 -8.84 13.08 -16.30
C SER A 57 -8.87 13.12 -17.82
N GLN A 58 -9.25 14.26 -18.42
CA GLN A 58 -9.25 14.48 -19.86
C GLN A 58 -7.85 14.41 -20.50
N SER A 59 -6.77 14.63 -19.73
CA SER A 59 -5.39 14.57 -20.22
C SER A 59 -4.84 13.15 -20.28
N LEU A 60 -5.56 12.17 -19.76
CA LEU A 60 -5.15 10.76 -19.77
C LEU A 60 -5.87 10.00 -20.87
N ALA A 61 -5.14 9.22 -21.66
CA ALA A 61 -5.70 8.19 -22.52
C ALA A 61 -6.06 6.96 -21.67
N GLN A 62 -5.15 6.54 -20.80
CA GLN A 62 -5.36 5.48 -19.82
C GLN A 62 -4.44 5.70 -18.60
N PRO A 63 -4.99 5.84 -17.38
CA PRO A 63 -4.17 5.99 -16.19
C PRO A 63 -3.35 4.72 -15.93
N SER A 64 -2.04 4.89 -15.91
CA SER A 64 -1.07 3.87 -15.52
C SER A 64 -0.57 4.20 -14.11
N ILE A 65 -0.67 3.25 -13.22
CA ILE A 65 -0.36 3.38 -11.81
C ILE A 65 0.94 2.65 -11.52
N PHE A 66 2.01 3.40 -11.25
CA PHE A 66 3.29 2.87 -10.80
C PHE A 66 3.34 2.80 -9.28
N ILE A 67 3.65 1.61 -8.75
CA ILE A 67 3.76 1.36 -7.32
C ILE A 67 5.08 0.64 -7.06
N SER A 68 5.87 1.16 -6.12
CA SER A 68 7.03 0.48 -5.56
C SER A 68 6.94 0.50 -4.04
N ALA A 69 7.11 -0.66 -3.41
CA ALA A 69 7.07 -0.79 -1.97
C ALA A 69 8.19 -1.69 -1.46
N SER A 70 8.74 -1.34 -0.28
CA SER A 70 9.71 -2.16 0.45
C SER A 70 9.26 -2.34 1.89
N ALA A 71 9.45 -3.56 2.40
CA ALA A 71 9.23 -3.89 3.80
C ALA A 71 10.26 -3.21 4.70
N ASP A 72 9.95 -3.11 5.99
CA ASP A 72 10.90 -2.60 6.99
C ASP A 72 12.17 -3.48 7.02
N SER A 73 13.31 -2.88 6.69
CA SER A 73 14.60 -3.57 6.64
C SER A 73 15.07 -4.05 8.01
N ALA A 74 14.65 -3.38 9.09
CA ALA A 74 14.98 -3.76 10.46
C ALA A 74 14.19 -4.99 10.94
N ASN A 75 13.01 -5.24 10.36
CA ASN A 75 12.19 -6.40 10.69
C ASN A 75 12.40 -7.53 9.68
N LYS A 76 13.28 -8.49 10.04
CA LYS A 76 13.62 -9.64 9.17
C LYS A 76 12.43 -10.56 8.89
N LYS A 77 11.43 -10.61 9.78
CA LYS A 77 10.24 -11.47 9.69
C LYS A 77 9.07 -10.80 8.98
N GLN A 78 9.24 -9.55 8.53
CA GLN A 78 8.21 -8.84 7.79
C GLN A 78 8.46 -8.90 6.29
N PHE A 79 7.42 -9.29 5.58
CA PHE A 79 7.38 -9.42 4.12
C PHE A 79 6.17 -8.69 3.57
N LEU A 80 6.20 -8.37 2.30
CA LEU A 80 5.05 -7.84 1.58
C LEU A 80 4.22 -9.00 1.02
N GLU A 81 2.91 -8.97 1.26
CA GLU A 81 1.98 -9.98 0.75
C GLU A 81 1.29 -9.50 -0.52
N LYS A 82 0.81 -8.23 -0.52
CA LYS A 82 0.17 -7.67 -1.70
C LYS A 82 0.24 -6.14 -1.77
N LEU A 83 0.11 -5.64 -3.00
CA LEU A 83 -0.15 -4.25 -3.32
C LEU A 83 -1.58 -4.14 -3.82
N GLN A 84 -2.34 -3.20 -3.26
CA GLN A 84 -3.72 -2.94 -3.64
C GLN A 84 -3.86 -1.50 -4.10
N VAL A 85 -4.62 -1.31 -5.18
CA VAL A 85 -5.14 0.00 -5.57
C VAL A 85 -6.58 0.09 -5.10
N VAL A 86 -6.89 1.16 -4.41
CA VAL A 86 -8.27 1.50 -4.03
C VAL A 86 -8.69 2.68 -4.88
N LYS A 87 -9.75 2.48 -5.65
CA LYS A 87 -10.39 3.49 -6.50
C LYS A 87 -11.70 3.92 -5.88
N GLY A 88 -11.96 5.21 -5.82
CA GLY A 88 -13.27 5.75 -5.48
C GLY A 88 -13.76 6.65 -6.60
N VAL A 89 -15.03 6.50 -6.95
CA VAL A 89 -15.77 7.34 -7.91
C VAL A 89 -17.10 7.76 -7.32
N VAL A 90 -17.60 8.92 -7.73
CA VAL A 90 -18.95 9.35 -7.35
C VAL A 90 -19.88 9.21 -8.55
N ARG A 91 -20.86 8.32 -8.45
CA ARG A 91 -21.89 8.09 -9.46
C ARG A 91 -23.26 8.33 -8.88
N LYS A 92 -24.05 9.20 -9.48
CA LYS A 92 -25.41 9.54 -9.03
C LYS A 92 -25.48 9.98 -7.55
N GLY A 93 -24.42 10.64 -7.07
CA GLY A 93 -24.33 11.11 -5.68
C GLY A 93 -23.86 10.06 -4.68
N GLU A 94 -23.58 8.83 -5.10
CA GLU A 94 -23.08 7.76 -4.23
C GLU A 94 -21.58 7.51 -4.47
N LEU A 95 -20.85 7.33 -3.39
CA LEU A 95 -19.43 6.92 -3.45
C LEU A 95 -19.34 5.41 -3.69
N ILE A 96 -18.77 5.04 -4.82
CA ILE A 96 -18.46 3.65 -5.15
C ILE A 96 -16.97 3.43 -4.96
N THR A 97 -16.61 2.43 -4.15
CA THR A 97 -15.23 2.09 -3.87
C THR A 97 -14.91 0.69 -4.40
N SER A 98 -13.86 0.57 -5.19
CA SER A 98 -13.34 -0.68 -5.71
C SER A 98 -11.93 -0.93 -5.18
N VAL A 99 -11.60 -2.19 -4.89
CA VAL A 99 -10.28 -2.61 -4.44
C VAL A 99 -9.72 -3.64 -5.41
N TYR A 100 -8.53 -3.35 -5.96
CA TYR A 100 -7.84 -4.22 -6.91
C TYR A 100 -6.56 -4.75 -6.28
N ASP A 101 -6.39 -6.07 -6.23
CA ASP A 101 -5.12 -6.71 -5.88
C ASP A 101 -4.22 -6.66 -7.13
N VAL A 102 -3.39 -5.61 -7.24
CA VAL A 102 -2.60 -5.35 -8.47
C VAL A 102 -1.27 -6.10 -8.50
N LYS A 103 -0.80 -6.56 -7.36
CA LYS A 103 0.34 -7.45 -7.22
C LYS A 103 0.18 -8.29 -5.96
N VAL A 104 0.27 -9.60 -6.10
CA VAL A 104 0.22 -10.57 -5.00
C VAL A 104 1.55 -11.32 -4.96
N SER A 105 2.05 -11.59 -3.76
CA SER A 105 3.23 -12.43 -3.58
C SER A 105 2.86 -13.89 -3.84
N GLU A 106 3.63 -14.56 -4.68
CA GLU A 106 3.54 -16.02 -4.87
C GLU A 106 4.13 -16.80 -3.69
N ALA A 107 4.88 -16.10 -2.83
CA ALA A 107 5.56 -16.68 -1.69
C ALA A 107 4.73 -16.41 -0.43
N GLU A 108 4.13 -17.46 0.12
CA GLU A 108 3.41 -17.37 1.37
C GLU A 108 4.32 -17.61 2.58
N SER A 109 4.32 -16.66 3.50
CA SER A 109 4.88 -16.85 4.82
C SER A 109 3.82 -17.41 5.77
N LYS A 110 4.23 -18.25 6.71
CA LYS A 110 3.35 -18.85 7.72
C LYS A 110 3.69 -18.29 9.10
N LEU A 111 2.66 -17.94 9.85
CA LEU A 111 2.78 -17.50 11.23
C LEU A 111 2.41 -18.66 12.18
N ASP A 112 3.34 -19.02 13.07
CA ASP A 112 3.07 -19.89 14.19
C ASP A 112 2.67 -19.03 15.42
N LEU A 113 1.43 -19.15 15.84
CA LEU A 113 0.90 -18.39 16.98
C LEU A 113 1.39 -18.92 18.34
N SER A 114 1.98 -20.12 18.40
CA SER A 114 2.49 -20.67 19.67
C SER A 114 3.79 -20.00 20.13
N ASN A 115 4.61 -19.56 19.17
CA ASN A 115 5.92 -18.93 19.43
C ASN A 115 6.13 -17.61 18.69
N CYS A 116 5.11 -17.14 17.94
CA CYS A 116 5.16 -15.95 17.12
C CYS A 116 6.25 -15.96 16.04
N GLU A 117 6.62 -17.15 15.57
CA GLU A 117 7.57 -17.29 14.47
C GLU A 117 6.90 -17.18 13.11
N VAL A 118 7.53 -16.40 12.23
CA VAL A 118 7.17 -16.33 10.82
C VAL A 118 8.21 -17.12 10.03
N THR A 119 7.75 -18.12 9.31
CA THR A 119 8.58 -19.00 8.48
C THR A 119 8.14 -18.94 7.02
N GLY A 120 8.96 -19.48 6.14
CA GLY A 120 8.71 -19.52 4.70
C GLY A 120 9.29 -18.32 3.96
N PRO A 121 9.25 -18.38 2.63
CA PRO A 121 9.72 -17.30 1.77
C PRO A 121 8.79 -16.10 1.84
N GLY A 122 9.31 -14.91 1.54
CA GLY A 122 8.52 -13.68 1.46
C GLY A 122 9.21 -12.63 0.62
N LYS A 123 8.46 -11.69 0.11
CA LYS A 123 8.99 -10.59 -0.70
C LYS A 123 9.36 -9.41 0.19
N LYS A 124 10.61 -8.97 0.14
CA LYS A 124 11.04 -7.74 0.83
C LYS A 124 10.73 -6.48 0.03
N SER A 125 10.56 -6.61 -1.27
CA SER A 125 10.12 -5.52 -2.14
C SER A 125 9.14 -6.03 -3.19
N MET A 126 8.23 -5.16 -3.59
CA MET A 126 7.27 -5.40 -4.67
C MET A 126 7.16 -4.15 -5.53
N CYS A 127 7.05 -4.35 -6.83
CA CYS A 127 6.86 -3.27 -7.78
C CYS A 127 5.89 -3.72 -8.88
N THR A 128 5.08 -2.79 -9.38
CA THR A 128 4.17 -3.04 -10.49
C THR A 128 3.82 -1.74 -11.20
N VAL A 129 3.49 -1.85 -12.48
CA VAL A 129 2.71 -0.86 -13.23
C VAL A 129 1.38 -1.52 -13.54
N TRP A 130 0.29 -0.86 -13.20
CA TRP A 130 -1.07 -1.36 -13.40
C TRP A 130 -1.92 -0.31 -14.10
N ASN A 131 -2.71 -0.73 -15.07
CA ASN A 131 -3.63 0.14 -15.79
C ASN A 131 -5.05 -0.11 -15.30
N ASP A 132 -5.80 0.95 -15.04
CA ASP A 132 -7.20 0.83 -14.60
C ASP A 132 -8.09 0.35 -15.76
N PRO A 133 -8.66 -0.86 -15.68
CA PRO A 133 -9.54 -1.37 -16.74
C PRO A 133 -10.91 -0.67 -16.79
N ASP A 134 -11.30 -0.02 -15.69
CA ASP A 134 -12.61 0.63 -15.52
C ASP A 134 -12.50 2.16 -15.53
N PHE A 135 -11.45 2.70 -16.19
CA PHE A 135 -11.26 4.14 -16.28
C PHE A 135 -12.32 4.78 -17.18
N ASP A 136 -12.98 5.80 -16.65
CA ASP A 136 -13.83 6.71 -17.41
C ASP A 136 -13.34 8.14 -17.20
N LYS A 137 -12.87 8.77 -18.27
CA LYS A 137 -12.38 10.16 -18.24
C LYS A 137 -13.47 11.21 -17.96
N ALA A 138 -14.74 10.82 -18.04
CA ALA A 138 -15.88 11.69 -17.72
C ALA A 138 -16.23 11.66 -16.22
N GLU A 139 -15.56 10.82 -15.42
CA GLU A 139 -15.82 10.70 -13.99
C GLU A 139 -14.68 11.32 -13.15
N ASN A 140 -15.06 11.99 -12.09
CA ASN A 140 -14.12 12.32 -11.02
C ASN A 140 -13.81 11.05 -10.23
N ALA A 141 -12.51 10.79 -10.00
CA ALA A 141 -12.05 9.63 -9.29
C ALA A 141 -10.90 9.98 -8.34
N TYR A 142 -10.62 9.10 -7.40
CA TYR A 142 -9.36 9.11 -6.68
C TYR A 142 -8.78 7.69 -6.63
N TYR A 143 -7.46 7.63 -6.56
CA TYR A 143 -6.73 6.40 -6.32
C TYR A 143 -5.83 6.56 -5.11
N TYR A 144 -5.78 5.56 -4.24
CA TYR A 144 -4.69 5.43 -3.28
C TYR A 144 -4.20 3.98 -3.23
N VAL A 145 -2.99 3.81 -2.72
CA VAL A 145 -2.36 2.50 -2.59
C VAL A 145 -2.41 2.03 -1.15
N ARG A 146 -2.71 0.76 -0.99
CA ARG A 146 -2.57 0.04 0.26
C ARG A 146 -1.55 -1.09 0.09
N VAL A 147 -0.49 -1.04 0.89
CA VAL A 147 0.49 -2.12 1.01
C VAL A 147 0.06 -3.01 2.16
N VAL A 148 0.04 -4.32 1.95
CA VAL A 148 -0.35 -5.31 2.96
C VAL A 148 0.84 -6.23 3.21
N ALA A 149 1.24 -6.34 4.47
CA ALA A 149 2.28 -7.26 4.91
C ALA A 149 1.73 -8.66 5.23
N ASN A 150 2.63 -9.62 5.44
CA ASN A 150 2.28 -10.92 5.98
C ASN A 150 1.66 -10.80 7.39
N LYS A 151 0.97 -11.85 7.81
CA LYS A 151 0.51 -11.96 9.20
C LYS A 151 1.70 -12.01 10.16
N SER A 152 1.57 -11.30 11.26
CA SER A 152 2.51 -11.32 12.39
C SER A 152 1.75 -11.34 13.70
N CYS A 153 2.37 -11.79 14.80
CA CYS A 153 1.74 -11.68 16.10
C CYS A 153 1.47 -10.22 16.45
N ARG A 154 0.32 -9.97 17.01
CA ARG A 154 0.07 -8.72 17.69
C ARG A 154 1.00 -8.62 18.91
N TRP A 155 1.51 -7.43 19.22
CA TRP A 155 2.45 -7.21 20.33
C TRP A 155 1.96 -7.79 21.67
N SER A 156 0.63 -7.67 21.95
CA SER A 156 0.00 -8.20 23.15
C SER A 156 0.06 -9.74 23.21
N HIS A 157 -0.09 -10.41 22.07
CA HIS A 157 0.02 -11.86 21.98
C HIS A 157 1.48 -12.33 22.08
N ASP A 158 2.41 -11.64 21.42
CA ASP A 158 3.84 -11.94 21.54
C ASP A 158 4.36 -11.77 22.97
N LEU A 159 3.88 -10.72 23.67
CA LEU A 159 4.20 -10.52 25.09
C LEU A 159 3.65 -11.66 25.95
N CYS A 160 2.43 -12.07 25.70
CA CYS A 160 1.76 -13.15 26.41
C CYS A 160 2.45 -14.52 26.19
N THR A 161 2.86 -14.85 24.97
CA THR A 161 3.58 -16.10 24.70
C THR A 161 4.92 -16.17 25.40
N LYS A 162 5.62 -15.05 25.53
CA LYS A 162 6.91 -14.94 26.22
C LYS A 162 6.76 -14.90 27.74
N ASN A 163 5.64 -14.38 28.23
CA ASN A 163 5.38 -14.19 29.66
C ASN A 163 3.93 -14.56 29.98
N PRO A 164 3.61 -15.84 30.21
CA PRO A 164 2.24 -16.31 30.41
C PRO A 164 1.46 -15.59 31.50
N GLY A 165 2.15 -15.02 32.51
CA GLY A 165 1.50 -14.24 33.58
C GLY A 165 0.91 -12.89 33.11
N TYR A 166 1.22 -12.45 31.90
CA TYR A 166 0.60 -11.25 31.30
C TYR A 166 -0.63 -11.57 30.44
N CYS A 167 -0.98 -12.86 30.31
CA CYS A 167 -2.19 -13.25 29.62
C CYS A 167 -3.38 -13.00 30.52
N ASP A 168 -4.17 -12.00 30.22
CA ASP A 168 -5.47 -11.79 30.86
C ASP A 168 -6.45 -12.86 30.35
N THR A 169 -6.62 -13.91 31.15
CA THR A 169 -7.55 -15.02 30.85
C THR A 169 -9.00 -14.66 31.13
N ASP A 170 -9.25 -13.57 31.83
CA ASP A 170 -10.58 -13.16 32.29
C ASP A 170 -11.18 -12.02 31.43
N SER A 171 -10.43 -11.51 30.47
CA SER A 171 -10.90 -10.46 29.57
C SER A 171 -12.06 -10.95 28.68
N LYS A 172 -13.22 -10.32 28.83
CA LYS A 172 -14.40 -10.56 27.98
C LYS A 172 -14.22 -10.02 26.55
N VAL A 173 -13.13 -9.31 26.28
CA VAL A 173 -12.82 -8.74 24.95
C VAL A 173 -11.84 -9.63 24.24
N ALA A 174 -12.31 -10.29 23.18
CA ALA A 174 -11.44 -11.08 22.31
C ALA A 174 -10.50 -10.17 21.50
N VAL A 175 -9.25 -10.06 21.95
CA VAL A 175 -8.20 -9.32 21.21
C VAL A 175 -7.61 -10.24 20.14
N PRO A 176 -7.55 -9.82 18.86
CA PRO A 176 -6.93 -10.64 17.82
C PRO A 176 -5.48 -10.99 18.15
N LYS A 177 -5.10 -12.25 17.96
CA LYS A 177 -3.75 -12.74 18.26
C LYS A 177 -2.73 -12.31 17.20
N PHE A 178 -3.18 -12.00 15.99
CA PHE A 178 -2.33 -11.58 14.89
C PHE A 178 -2.83 -10.28 14.25
N ILE A 179 -1.96 -9.66 13.51
CA ILE A 179 -2.23 -8.46 12.71
C ILE A 179 -1.56 -8.61 11.34
N GLN A 180 -2.14 -7.97 10.34
CA GLN A 180 -1.47 -7.68 9.07
C GLN A 180 -1.17 -6.19 9.02
N GLU A 181 0.09 -5.86 9.13
CA GLU A 181 0.54 -4.48 9.04
C GLU A 181 0.34 -3.93 7.64
N ARG A 182 0.10 -2.63 7.56
CA ARG A 182 -0.25 -1.95 6.32
C ARG A 182 0.44 -0.60 6.20
N ALA A 183 0.51 -0.14 4.96
CA ALA A 183 0.74 1.27 4.66
C ALA A 183 -0.38 1.78 3.74
N TRP A 184 -0.70 3.07 3.84
CA TRP A 184 -1.69 3.77 3.03
C TRP A 184 -1.09 5.06 2.52
N THR A 185 -1.16 5.30 1.21
CA THR A 185 -0.69 6.54 0.61
C THR A 185 -1.75 7.63 0.66
N SER A 186 -1.33 8.88 0.53
CA SER A 186 -2.25 9.94 0.11
C SER A 186 -2.83 9.61 -1.26
N PRO A 187 -4.08 10.00 -1.54
CA PRO A 187 -4.70 9.77 -2.84
C PRO A 187 -4.10 10.66 -3.92
N ILE A 188 -4.24 10.22 -5.17
CA ILE A 188 -4.14 11.05 -6.36
C ILE A 188 -5.55 11.24 -6.89
N TRP A 189 -5.91 12.49 -7.16
CA TRP A 189 -7.24 12.88 -7.61
C TRP A 189 -7.26 13.03 -9.12
N LEU A 190 -8.30 12.50 -9.77
CA LEU A 190 -8.63 12.71 -11.15
C LEU A 190 -9.86 13.59 -11.23
N GLU A 191 -9.72 14.76 -11.85
CA GLU A 191 -10.79 15.76 -11.97
C GLU A 191 -11.16 15.98 -13.43
N THR A 192 -12.46 16.06 -13.71
CA THR A 192 -12.98 16.23 -15.08
C THR A 192 -12.91 17.67 -15.60
N THR A 193 -12.66 18.65 -14.71
CA THR A 193 -12.61 20.09 -15.04
C THR A 193 -11.33 20.75 -14.57
#